data_8228ff4810b889a042932c960ddfe35f
#
_entry.id   8228ff4810b889a042932c960ddfe35f
#
_cell.length_a   1.000
_cell.length_b   1.000
_cell.length_c   1.000
_cell.angle_alpha   90.00
_cell.angle_beta   90.00
_cell.angle_gamma   90.00
#
_symmetry.space_group_name_H-M   'P 1'
#
loop_
_entity.id
_entity.type
_entity.pdbx_description
1 polymer ?
#
loop_
_entity_poly.entity_id
_entity_poly.type
_entity_poly.pdbx_seq_one_letter_code
_entity_poly.pdbx_strand_id
1 'polypeptide(L)'
;MPTIDEIITQLEIFGDKPEETLSQRIARTTIEDARVLIRLWSELFRKLLMENGIERRQITRLTTKFRDAGRRSPPWQPGSETGNRRPQDGADGNRRNRWLFDDAHKFYADEIIATITETRYFMQTLSMKGAPSIPNGRLETEFIAILGHPLKPGMFLDPIQKIPVEFQKFVANPRYLESGHYIPLGKGGKQTPDNATLMLRDSNRLQADLTVNELLDIMAGILERQNYYKTHSRK
;
A
#
# COMPACT_ATOMS: atom_id res chain seq x y z
N MET A 1 17.47 -20.71 -7.57
CA MET A 1 16.65 -19.62 -6.99
C MET A 1 16.96 -19.54 -5.51
N PRO A 2 17.15 -18.35 -4.94
CA PRO A 2 17.47 -18.21 -3.52
C PRO A 2 16.36 -18.81 -2.64
N THR A 3 16.72 -19.33 -1.48
CA THR A 3 15.80 -19.80 -0.45
C THR A 3 15.12 -18.62 0.24
N ILE A 4 14.07 -18.87 1.04
CA ILE A 4 13.45 -17.82 1.87
C ILE A 4 14.46 -17.23 2.84
N ASP A 5 15.27 -18.06 3.50
CA ASP A 5 16.31 -17.60 4.43
C ASP A 5 17.38 -16.72 3.77
N GLU A 6 17.84 -17.08 2.58
CA GLU A 6 18.79 -16.25 1.82
C GLU A 6 18.21 -14.89 1.46
N ILE A 7 16.93 -14.82 1.06
CA ILE A 7 16.25 -13.57 0.77
C ILE A 7 16.11 -12.72 2.04
N ILE A 8 15.71 -13.32 3.15
CA ILE A 8 15.57 -12.63 4.43
C ILE A 8 16.93 -12.07 4.88
N THR A 9 17.99 -12.86 4.80
CA THR A 9 19.35 -12.39 5.14
C THR A 9 19.79 -11.20 4.27
N GLN A 10 19.44 -11.19 2.99
CA GLN A 10 19.69 -10.03 2.14
C GLN A 10 18.83 -8.81 2.56
N LEU A 11 17.56 -9.01 2.94
CA LEU A 11 16.68 -7.94 3.38
C LEU A 11 17.14 -7.29 4.69
N GLU A 12 17.69 -8.08 5.62
CA GLU A 12 18.25 -7.56 6.89
C GLU A 12 19.35 -6.51 6.67
N ILE A 13 20.14 -6.63 5.59
CA ILE A 13 21.15 -5.64 5.22
C ILE A 13 20.52 -4.27 4.91
N PHE A 14 19.28 -4.27 4.42
CA PHE A 14 18.52 -3.07 4.10
C PHE A 14 17.61 -2.63 5.26
N GLY A 15 17.74 -3.19 6.44
CA GLY A 15 16.94 -2.82 7.59
C GLY A 15 17.08 -1.35 7.98
N ASP A 16 16.15 -0.86 8.79
CA ASP A 16 16.18 0.48 9.36
C ASP A 16 17.32 0.61 10.35
N LYS A 17 17.89 1.81 10.45
CA LYS A 17 18.79 2.14 11.56
C LYS A 17 17.97 2.39 12.84
N PRO A 18 18.59 2.27 14.04
CA PRO A 18 17.89 2.59 15.28
C PRO A 18 17.25 3.99 15.21
N GLU A 19 15.99 4.08 15.60
CA GLU A 19 15.19 5.32 15.62
C GLU A 19 15.08 6.06 14.25
N GLU A 20 15.32 5.35 13.16
CA GLU A 20 15.27 5.94 11.83
C GLU A 20 13.84 6.35 11.46
N THR A 21 13.67 7.60 11.03
CA THR A 21 12.42 8.09 10.47
C THR A 21 12.28 7.71 8.98
N LEU A 22 11.04 7.73 8.46
CA LEU A 22 10.79 7.51 7.03
C LEU A 22 11.59 8.48 6.15
N SER A 23 11.64 9.76 6.52
CA SER A 23 12.38 10.77 5.76
C SER A 23 13.88 10.47 5.70
N GLN A 24 14.48 10.07 6.81
CA GLN A 24 15.88 9.66 6.87
C GLN A 24 16.11 8.37 6.06
N ARG A 25 15.18 7.43 6.15
CA ARG A 25 15.21 6.19 5.39
C ARG A 25 15.20 6.46 3.88
N ILE A 26 14.31 7.33 3.40
CA ILE A 26 14.24 7.72 2.00
C ILE A 26 15.53 8.45 1.57
N ALA A 27 16.00 9.41 2.37
CA ALA A 27 17.17 10.22 2.05
C ALA A 27 18.46 9.40 1.87
N ARG A 28 18.62 8.28 2.60
CA ARG A 28 19.79 7.40 2.45
C ARG A 28 19.64 6.30 1.41
N THR A 29 18.44 6.09 0.88
CA THR A 29 18.18 5.02 -0.10
C THR A 29 18.62 5.47 -1.48
N THR A 30 19.52 4.73 -2.10
CA THR A 30 19.86 4.94 -3.52
C THR A 30 18.79 4.31 -4.42
N ILE A 31 18.80 4.67 -5.71
CA ILE A 31 17.89 4.05 -6.68
C ILE A 31 18.16 2.55 -6.84
N GLU A 32 19.42 2.15 -6.79
CA GLU A 32 19.83 0.74 -6.83
C GLU A 32 19.34 -0.01 -5.61
N ASP A 33 19.46 0.56 -4.42
CA ASP A 33 18.94 -0.03 -3.17
C ASP A 33 17.43 -0.22 -3.26
N ALA A 34 16.69 0.79 -3.74
CA ALA A 34 15.24 0.72 -3.90
C ALA A 34 14.84 -0.39 -4.89
N ARG A 35 15.56 -0.54 -6.00
CA ARG A 35 15.33 -1.60 -7.00
C ARG A 35 15.66 -2.99 -6.46
N VAL A 36 16.73 -3.13 -5.69
CA VAL A 36 17.06 -4.39 -5.01
C VAL A 36 16.00 -4.73 -3.97
N LEU A 37 15.63 -3.76 -3.14
CA LEU A 37 14.65 -3.92 -2.07
C LEU A 37 13.30 -4.42 -2.61
N ILE A 38 12.74 -3.77 -3.63
CA ILE A 38 11.46 -4.19 -4.22
C ILE A 38 11.54 -5.58 -4.86
N ARG A 39 12.65 -5.94 -5.47
CA ARG A 39 12.86 -7.27 -6.02
C ARG A 39 12.87 -8.33 -4.93
N LEU A 40 13.61 -8.11 -3.84
CA LEU A 40 13.69 -9.04 -2.71
C LEU A 40 12.32 -9.20 -2.03
N TRP A 41 11.59 -8.11 -1.76
CA TRP A 41 10.25 -8.16 -1.18
C TRP A 41 9.24 -8.88 -2.08
N SER A 42 9.28 -8.62 -3.39
CA SER A 42 8.43 -9.33 -4.35
C SER A 42 8.74 -10.84 -4.39
N GLU A 43 10.02 -11.22 -4.28
CA GLU A 43 10.44 -12.62 -4.29
C GLU A 43 10.07 -13.32 -2.97
N LEU A 44 10.35 -12.71 -1.83
CA LEU A 44 9.95 -13.21 -0.51
C LEU A 44 8.43 -13.42 -0.45
N PHE A 45 7.66 -12.41 -0.85
CA PHE A 45 6.20 -12.47 -0.87
C PHE A 45 5.70 -13.64 -1.71
N ARG A 46 6.23 -13.83 -2.93
CA ARG A 46 5.84 -14.92 -3.82
C ARG A 46 6.12 -16.29 -3.20
N LYS A 47 7.31 -16.47 -2.61
CA LYS A 47 7.71 -17.74 -1.99
C LYS A 47 6.84 -18.05 -0.77
N LEU A 48 6.68 -17.09 0.15
CA LEU A 48 5.83 -17.27 1.32
C LEU A 48 4.40 -17.65 0.93
N LEU A 49 3.82 -17.00 -0.08
CA LEU A 49 2.47 -17.32 -0.51
C LEU A 49 2.39 -18.72 -1.18
N MET A 50 3.37 -19.08 -2.00
CA MET A 50 3.42 -20.40 -2.63
C MET A 50 3.56 -21.52 -1.58
N GLU A 51 4.43 -21.37 -0.58
CA GLU A 51 4.58 -22.33 0.51
C GLU A 51 3.30 -22.46 1.37
N ASN A 52 2.48 -21.42 1.42
CA ASN A 52 1.17 -21.43 2.07
C ASN A 52 0.02 -21.83 1.13
N GLY A 53 0.32 -22.46 -0.01
CA GLY A 53 -0.68 -23.05 -0.90
C GLY A 53 -1.45 -22.06 -1.76
N ILE A 54 -1.00 -20.79 -1.86
CA ILE A 54 -1.65 -19.81 -2.73
C ILE A 54 -1.21 -20.02 -4.18
N GLU A 55 -2.18 -20.10 -5.06
CA GLU A 55 -1.94 -20.34 -6.49
C GLU A 55 -1.11 -19.22 -7.15
N ARG A 56 -0.18 -19.60 -8.04
CA ARG A 56 0.67 -18.67 -8.78
C ARG A 56 -0.11 -17.56 -9.49
N ARG A 57 -1.29 -17.88 -10.04
CA ARG A 57 -2.15 -16.91 -10.73
C ARG A 57 -2.65 -15.83 -9.77
N GLN A 58 -3.05 -16.21 -8.56
CA GLN A 58 -3.48 -15.26 -7.52
C GLN A 58 -2.31 -14.36 -7.10
N ILE A 59 -1.14 -14.93 -6.84
CA ILE A 59 0.08 -14.19 -6.49
C ILE A 59 0.43 -13.17 -7.58
N THR A 60 0.38 -13.57 -8.86
CA THR A 60 0.66 -12.66 -9.99
C THR A 60 -0.33 -11.50 -10.02
N ARG A 61 -1.62 -11.73 -9.75
CA ARG A 61 -2.63 -10.66 -9.68
C ARG A 61 -2.33 -9.65 -8.57
N LEU A 62 -1.89 -10.11 -7.39
CA LEU A 62 -1.53 -9.25 -6.26
C LEU A 62 -0.27 -8.42 -6.57
N THR A 63 0.79 -9.07 -7.05
CA THR A 63 2.06 -8.37 -7.38
C THR A 63 1.87 -7.35 -8.50
N THR A 64 1.04 -7.65 -9.51
CA THR A 64 0.68 -6.70 -10.57
C THR A 64 -0.08 -5.50 -9.98
N LYS A 65 -1.04 -5.76 -9.08
CA LYS A 65 -1.80 -4.69 -8.40
C LYS A 65 -0.87 -3.76 -7.62
N PHE A 66 0.12 -4.28 -6.89
CA PHE A 66 1.06 -3.46 -6.13
C PHE A 66 1.93 -2.59 -7.03
N ARG A 67 2.48 -3.15 -8.11
CA ARG A 67 3.22 -2.39 -9.13
C ARG A 67 2.37 -1.26 -9.72
N ASP A 68 1.13 -1.57 -10.09
CA ASP A 68 0.23 -0.62 -10.73
C ASP A 68 -0.24 0.47 -9.76
N ALA A 69 -0.31 0.18 -8.47
CA ALA A 69 -0.65 1.16 -7.44
C ALA A 69 0.55 1.97 -6.94
N GLY A 70 1.74 1.36 -6.82
CA GLY A 70 2.97 1.98 -6.32
C GLY A 70 3.68 2.79 -7.39
N ARG A 71 4.38 2.10 -8.28
CA ARG A 71 5.28 2.71 -9.26
C ARG A 71 4.58 3.27 -10.51
N ARG A 72 3.34 2.88 -10.79
CA ARG A 72 2.63 3.30 -12.01
C ARG A 72 1.44 4.18 -11.67
N SER A 73 1.13 5.11 -12.57
CA SER A 73 -0.08 5.92 -12.46
C SER A 73 -1.34 5.08 -12.72
N PRO A 74 -2.52 5.56 -12.29
CA PRO A 74 -3.78 5.12 -12.89
C PRO A 74 -3.73 5.26 -14.42
N PRO A 75 -4.60 4.55 -15.17
CA PRO A 75 -4.73 4.78 -16.61
C PRO A 75 -5.00 6.27 -16.87
N TRP A 76 -4.15 6.88 -17.68
CA TRP A 76 -4.21 8.31 -17.99
C TRP A 76 -4.06 8.52 -19.49
N GLN A 77 -4.80 9.48 -20.05
CA GLN A 77 -4.69 9.88 -21.45
C GLN A 77 -4.30 11.36 -21.53
N PRO A 78 -3.44 11.75 -22.46
CA PRO A 78 -3.14 13.16 -22.72
C PRO A 78 -4.44 13.96 -22.94
N GLY A 79 -4.57 15.11 -22.27
CA GLY A 79 -5.77 15.94 -22.31
C GLY A 79 -6.95 15.46 -21.45
N SER A 80 -6.80 14.36 -20.70
CA SER A 80 -7.79 13.90 -19.73
C SER A 80 -7.35 14.27 -18.31
N GLU A 81 -8.02 15.19 -17.68
CA GLU A 81 -7.71 15.61 -16.30
C GLU A 81 -8.03 14.54 -15.26
N THR A 82 -8.98 13.66 -15.54
CA THR A 82 -9.46 12.70 -14.56
C THR A 82 -8.60 11.46 -14.43
N GLY A 83 -7.81 11.10 -15.45
CA GLY A 83 -6.97 9.89 -15.44
C GLY A 83 -7.71 8.55 -15.25
N ASN A 84 -9.03 8.60 -15.16
CA ASN A 84 -9.88 7.45 -14.79
C ASN A 84 -10.48 6.71 -15.98
N ARG A 85 -10.25 7.17 -17.20
CA ARG A 85 -10.76 6.46 -18.38
C ARG A 85 -10.01 5.16 -18.55
N ARG A 86 -10.78 4.09 -18.74
CA ARG A 86 -10.22 2.79 -19.10
C ARG A 86 -9.42 2.95 -20.38
N PRO A 87 -8.20 2.36 -20.46
CA PRO A 87 -7.46 2.35 -21.70
C PRO A 87 -8.28 1.65 -22.76
N GLN A 88 -8.38 2.24 -23.93
CA GLN A 88 -9.01 1.61 -25.09
C GLN A 88 -8.08 0.59 -25.74
N ASP A 89 -6.77 0.72 -25.48
CA ASP A 89 -5.73 -0.04 -26.15
C ASP A 89 -4.83 -0.76 -25.16
N GLY A 90 -4.93 -2.07 -25.10
CA GLY A 90 -4.00 -2.96 -24.43
C GLY A 90 -4.14 -3.09 -22.91
N ALA A 91 -3.47 -4.10 -22.36
CA ALA A 91 -3.55 -4.45 -20.93
C ALA A 91 -2.96 -3.40 -19.99
N ASP A 92 -1.99 -2.62 -20.45
CA ASP A 92 -1.31 -1.58 -19.67
C ASP A 92 -1.95 -0.20 -19.83
N GLY A 93 -2.74 0.00 -20.88
CA GLY A 93 -3.32 1.29 -21.19
C GLY A 93 -2.29 2.41 -21.19
N ASN A 94 -2.69 3.59 -20.75
CA ASN A 94 -1.79 4.74 -20.62
C ASN A 94 -1.08 4.80 -19.26
N ARG A 95 -0.90 3.67 -18.58
CA ARG A 95 -0.16 3.62 -17.33
C ARG A 95 1.31 3.94 -17.59
N ARG A 96 1.81 4.95 -16.92
CA ARG A 96 3.22 5.35 -16.95
C ARG A 96 3.83 5.16 -15.59
N ASN A 97 5.14 4.98 -15.54
CA ASN A 97 5.87 5.11 -14.29
C ASN A 97 5.74 6.54 -13.78
N ARG A 98 5.56 6.70 -12.48
CA ARG A 98 5.24 7.99 -11.86
C ARG A 98 6.31 9.05 -12.07
N TRP A 99 7.58 8.66 -12.13
CA TRP A 99 8.72 9.55 -12.36
C TRP A 99 8.88 10.02 -13.83
N LEU A 100 7.99 9.58 -14.73
CA LEU A 100 7.93 10.04 -16.12
C LEU A 100 6.90 11.16 -16.34
N PHE A 101 6.23 11.60 -15.29
CA PHE A 101 5.38 12.79 -15.32
C PHE A 101 6.18 14.02 -14.91
N ASP A 102 5.70 15.22 -15.26
CA ASP A 102 6.25 16.46 -14.78
C ASP A 102 6.08 16.57 -13.26
N ASP A 103 7.02 17.17 -12.55
CA ASP A 103 7.05 17.29 -11.09
C ASP A 103 5.76 17.90 -10.49
N ALA A 104 5.14 18.83 -11.22
CA ALA A 104 3.88 19.45 -10.82
C ALA A 104 2.65 18.54 -11.04
N HIS A 105 2.80 17.44 -11.79
CA HIS A 105 1.66 16.58 -12.10
C HIS A 105 1.22 15.79 -10.87
N LYS A 106 -0.10 15.66 -10.64
CA LYS A 106 -0.67 14.95 -9.49
C LYS A 106 -0.25 13.48 -9.36
N PHE A 107 0.17 12.85 -10.46
CA PHE A 107 0.63 11.45 -10.46
C PHE A 107 2.14 11.32 -10.32
N TYR A 108 2.88 12.42 -10.32
CA TYR A 108 4.32 12.39 -10.15
C TYR A 108 4.71 11.82 -8.77
N ALA A 109 5.72 11.01 -8.78
CA ALA A 109 6.52 10.66 -7.62
C ALA A 109 7.92 10.27 -8.11
N ASP A 110 8.95 10.67 -7.38
CA ASP A 110 10.31 10.21 -7.60
C ASP A 110 10.39 8.68 -7.63
N GLU A 111 11.34 8.11 -8.38
CA GLU A 111 11.46 6.67 -8.57
C GLU A 111 11.71 5.94 -7.25
N ILE A 112 12.55 6.49 -6.36
CA ILE A 112 12.81 5.90 -5.04
C ILE A 112 11.53 5.89 -4.22
N ILE A 113 10.84 7.02 -4.14
CA ILE A 113 9.59 7.17 -3.38
C ILE A 113 8.52 6.20 -3.87
N ALA A 114 8.31 6.15 -5.18
CA ALA A 114 7.32 5.26 -5.80
C ALA A 114 7.65 3.78 -5.56
N THR A 115 8.94 3.42 -5.59
CA THR A 115 9.40 2.05 -5.37
C THR A 115 9.28 1.65 -3.89
N ILE A 116 9.63 2.53 -2.95
CA ILE A 116 9.41 2.29 -1.52
C ILE A 116 7.91 2.18 -1.20
N THR A 117 7.07 2.99 -1.84
CA THR A 117 5.61 2.88 -1.70
C THR A 117 5.09 1.51 -2.18
N GLU A 118 5.56 0.99 -3.31
CA GLU A 118 5.22 -0.36 -3.74
C GLU A 118 5.72 -1.42 -2.76
N THR A 119 6.95 -1.27 -2.27
CA THR A 119 7.54 -2.17 -1.27
C THR A 119 6.67 -2.24 -0.01
N ARG A 120 6.18 -1.10 0.46
CA ARG A 120 5.28 -1.01 1.61
C ARG A 120 3.99 -1.83 1.41
N TYR A 121 3.43 -1.92 0.21
CA TYR A 121 2.24 -2.73 -0.04
C TYR A 121 2.46 -4.24 0.18
N PHE A 122 3.66 -4.76 -0.12
CA PHE A 122 4.02 -6.13 0.22
C PHE A 122 4.04 -6.32 1.75
N MET A 123 4.68 -5.41 2.47
CA MET A 123 4.77 -5.45 3.93
C MET A 123 3.38 -5.32 4.58
N GLN A 124 2.55 -4.36 4.14
CA GLN A 124 1.17 -4.21 4.62
C GLN A 124 0.38 -5.50 4.43
N THR A 125 0.54 -6.18 3.29
CA THR A 125 -0.17 -7.43 3.02
C THR A 125 0.28 -8.55 3.95
N LEU A 126 1.58 -8.67 4.24
CA LEU A 126 2.12 -9.64 5.20
C LEU A 126 1.79 -9.29 6.66
N SER A 127 1.35 -8.05 6.92
CA SER A 127 0.87 -7.61 8.24
C SER A 127 -0.65 -7.75 8.43
N MET A 128 -1.39 -8.23 7.42
CA MET A 128 -2.84 -8.47 7.54
C MET A 128 -3.14 -9.65 8.47
N LYS A 129 -4.33 -9.66 9.04
CA LYS A 129 -4.80 -10.76 9.87
C LYS A 129 -4.88 -12.05 9.05
N GLY A 130 -4.21 -13.10 9.53
CA GLY A 130 -4.14 -14.40 8.86
C GLY A 130 -3.19 -14.45 7.66
N ALA A 131 -2.30 -13.48 7.50
CA ALA A 131 -1.19 -13.54 6.55
C ALA A 131 -0.13 -14.57 6.99
N PRO A 132 0.62 -15.18 6.05
CA PRO A 132 1.74 -16.03 6.42
C PRO A 132 2.81 -15.23 7.18
N SER A 133 3.29 -15.80 8.27
CA SER A 133 4.38 -15.21 9.06
C SER A 133 5.72 -15.40 8.37
N ILE A 134 6.61 -14.43 8.54
CA ILE A 134 8.02 -14.59 8.18
C ILE A 134 8.67 -15.53 9.21
N PRO A 135 9.48 -16.50 8.76
CA PRO A 135 10.10 -17.48 9.66
C PRO A 135 10.86 -16.83 10.82
N ASN A 136 10.76 -17.40 12.01
CA ASN A 136 11.49 -17.04 13.21
C ASN A 136 11.32 -15.57 13.68
N GLY A 137 10.27 -14.88 13.24
CA GLY A 137 10.05 -13.47 13.58
C GLY A 137 11.07 -12.50 12.98
N ARG A 138 11.89 -12.97 12.02
CA ARG A 138 12.85 -12.11 11.31
C ARG A 138 12.13 -11.01 10.56
N LEU A 139 12.80 -9.87 10.36
CA LEU A 139 12.27 -8.66 9.73
C LEU A 139 11.10 -7.99 10.49
N GLU A 140 10.76 -8.43 11.71
CA GLU A 140 9.62 -7.88 12.45
C GLU A 140 9.81 -6.38 12.75
N THR A 141 11.04 -5.95 13.02
CA THR A 141 11.37 -4.56 13.41
C THR A 141 12.22 -3.80 12.40
N GLU A 142 12.76 -4.48 11.40
CA GLU A 142 13.75 -3.96 10.45
C GLU A 142 13.21 -2.95 9.44
N PHE A 143 11.87 -2.80 9.35
CA PHE A 143 11.24 -1.92 8.35
C PHE A 143 10.13 -1.05 8.94
N ILE A 144 10.21 -0.74 10.23
CA ILE A 144 9.20 0.11 10.91
C ILE A 144 9.15 1.51 10.30
N ALA A 145 10.29 2.08 9.91
CA ALA A 145 10.34 3.40 9.29
C ALA A 145 9.48 3.47 8.01
N ILE A 146 9.47 2.41 7.20
CA ILE A 146 8.66 2.33 5.97
C ILE A 146 7.22 1.93 6.27
N LEU A 147 7.02 0.94 7.14
CA LEU A 147 5.72 0.33 7.38
C LEU A 147 4.85 1.13 8.38
N GLY A 148 5.48 1.74 9.38
CA GLY A 148 4.82 2.48 10.46
C GLY A 148 4.41 1.62 11.66
N HIS A 149 4.66 0.32 11.62
CA HIS A 149 4.39 -0.64 12.71
C HIS A 149 5.24 -1.91 12.51
N PRO A 150 5.37 -2.80 13.49
CA PRO A 150 6.05 -4.08 13.31
C PRO A 150 5.45 -4.93 12.20
N LEU A 151 6.30 -5.62 11.45
CA LEU A 151 5.91 -6.52 10.35
C LEU A 151 5.45 -7.87 10.92
N LYS A 152 4.20 -7.89 11.37
CA LYS A 152 3.60 -9.06 12.03
C LYS A 152 2.14 -9.22 11.63
N PRO A 153 1.66 -10.45 11.34
CA PRO A 153 0.27 -10.70 11.02
C PRO A 153 -0.71 -10.14 12.07
N GLY A 154 -1.72 -9.42 11.61
CA GLY A 154 -2.73 -8.78 12.45
C GLY A 154 -2.44 -7.32 12.83
N MET A 155 -1.24 -6.80 12.53
CA MET A 155 -0.89 -5.41 12.84
C MET A 155 -1.47 -4.39 11.85
N PHE A 156 -1.78 -4.82 10.62
CA PHE A 156 -2.34 -3.92 9.62
C PHE A 156 -3.83 -3.71 9.82
N LEU A 157 -4.22 -2.48 10.16
CA LEU A 157 -5.58 -2.03 10.28
C LEU A 157 -5.99 -1.17 9.07
N ASP A 158 -7.26 -1.25 8.67
CA ASP A 158 -7.80 -0.29 7.71
C ASP A 158 -7.65 1.14 8.22
N PRO A 159 -7.13 2.07 7.40
CA PRO A 159 -6.80 3.41 7.86
C PRO A 159 -8.03 4.25 8.26
N ILE A 160 -9.21 3.94 7.73
CA ILE A 160 -10.46 4.67 8.01
C ILE A 160 -11.24 3.99 9.14
N GLN A 161 -11.57 2.71 8.97
CA GLN A 161 -12.42 1.98 9.90
C GLN A 161 -11.67 1.46 11.14
N LYS A 162 -10.34 1.45 11.13
CA LYS A 162 -9.49 0.95 12.22
C LYS A 162 -9.77 -0.51 12.61
N ILE A 163 -10.25 -1.31 11.65
CA ILE A 163 -10.48 -2.75 11.82
C ILE A 163 -9.37 -3.57 11.16
N PRO A 164 -9.10 -4.79 11.66
CA PRO A 164 -8.14 -5.69 11.03
C PRO A 164 -8.53 -6.04 9.60
N VAL A 165 -7.56 -5.99 8.69
CA VAL A 165 -7.75 -6.38 7.29
C VAL A 165 -7.47 -7.88 7.14
N GLU A 166 -8.39 -8.61 6.53
CA GLU A 166 -8.33 -10.07 6.39
C GLU A 166 -7.54 -10.47 5.13
N PHE A 167 -6.38 -11.13 5.33
CA PHE A 167 -5.51 -11.58 4.24
C PHE A 167 -6.22 -12.51 3.26
N GLN A 168 -6.95 -13.52 3.75
CA GLN A 168 -7.61 -14.52 2.89
C GLN A 168 -8.68 -13.88 1.99
N LYS A 169 -9.42 -12.87 2.49
CA LYS A 169 -10.39 -12.12 1.69
C LYS A 169 -9.70 -11.37 0.55
N PHE A 170 -8.52 -10.80 0.81
CA PHE A 170 -7.74 -10.09 -0.20
C PHE A 170 -7.17 -11.03 -1.25
N VAL A 171 -6.62 -12.17 -0.86
CA VAL A 171 -6.09 -13.17 -1.80
C VAL A 171 -7.20 -13.72 -2.71
N ALA A 172 -8.35 -14.06 -2.14
CA ALA A 172 -9.51 -14.55 -2.89
C ALA A 172 -10.05 -13.49 -3.86
N ASN A 173 -10.13 -12.25 -3.43
CA ASN A 173 -10.63 -11.13 -4.22
C ASN A 173 -9.72 -9.90 -4.09
N PRO A 174 -8.78 -9.66 -5.03
CA PRO A 174 -7.90 -8.48 -4.99
C PRO A 174 -8.62 -7.13 -5.02
N ARG A 175 -9.93 -7.10 -5.39
CA ARG A 175 -10.75 -5.88 -5.31
C ARG A 175 -11.28 -5.59 -3.91
N TYR A 176 -11.07 -6.48 -2.95
CA TYR A 176 -11.37 -6.25 -1.53
C TYR A 176 -10.61 -5.04 -0.97
N LEU A 177 -9.39 -4.83 -1.45
CA LEU A 177 -8.58 -3.66 -1.14
C LEU A 177 -8.37 -2.79 -2.38
N GLU A 178 -8.19 -1.51 -2.15
CA GLU A 178 -7.72 -0.52 -3.12
C GLU A 178 -6.51 0.22 -2.53
N SER A 179 -5.67 0.80 -3.37
CA SER A 179 -4.69 1.78 -2.92
C SER A 179 -5.38 3.13 -2.79
N GLY A 180 -5.31 3.72 -1.64
CA GLY A 180 -5.84 5.05 -1.35
C GLY A 180 -4.78 5.96 -0.76
N HIS A 181 -5.17 7.15 -0.38
CA HIS A 181 -4.30 8.19 0.17
C HIS A 181 -4.98 8.83 1.37
N TYR A 182 -4.24 9.08 2.44
CA TYR A 182 -4.76 9.84 3.59
C TYR A 182 -5.19 11.25 3.18
N ILE A 183 -4.35 11.91 2.37
CA ILE A 183 -4.64 13.18 1.69
C ILE A 183 -4.83 12.85 0.21
N PRO A 184 -6.02 13.07 -0.36
CA PRO A 184 -6.29 12.79 -1.77
C PRO A 184 -5.32 13.54 -2.71
N LEU A 185 -4.95 12.89 -3.82
CA LEU A 185 -4.06 13.53 -4.81
C LEU A 185 -4.65 14.82 -5.40
N GLY A 186 -5.99 14.89 -5.51
CA GLY A 186 -6.71 16.09 -5.95
C GLY A 186 -6.66 17.26 -4.95
N LYS A 187 -6.28 17.00 -3.68
CA LYS A 187 -6.10 17.98 -2.61
C LYS A 187 -4.62 18.25 -2.28
N GLY A 188 -3.73 17.96 -3.20
CA GLY A 188 -2.29 18.19 -3.03
C GLY A 188 -1.54 17.05 -2.33
N GLY A 189 -2.21 15.95 -2.00
CA GLY A 189 -1.56 14.73 -1.53
C GLY A 189 -0.56 14.21 -2.56
N LYS A 190 0.47 13.51 -2.10
CA LYS A 190 1.52 12.93 -2.93
C LYS A 190 1.53 11.40 -2.83
N GLN A 191 2.10 10.75 -3.84
CA GLN A 191 2.35 9.30 -3.81
C GLN A 191 3.61 9.01 -3.00
N THR A 192 3.49 9.11 -1.70
CA THR A 192 4.57 8.87 -0.73
C THR A 192 4.20 7.73 0.23
N PRO A 193 5.16 7.01 0.82
CA PRO A 193 4.85 5.89 1.70
C PRO A 193 4.01 6.26 2.93
N ASP A 194 4.12 7.49 3.43
CA ASP A 194 3.31 8.00 4.54
C ASP A 194 1.88 8.37 4.14
N ASN A 195 1.66 8.75 2.88
CA ASN A 195 0.34 9.14 2.38
C ASN A 195 -0.39 8.01 1.64
N ALA A 196 0.32 7.19 0.87
CA ALA A 196 -0.27 6.10 0.10
C ALA A 196 -0.34 4.80 0.92
N THR A 197 -1.51 4.16 0.94
CA THR A 197 -1.74 2.94 1.73
C THR A 197 -2.73 2.02 1.05
N LEU A 198 -2.70 0.72 1.39
CA LEU A 198 -3.82 -0.17 1.10
C LEU A 198 -4.96 0.14 2.06
N MET A 199 -6.19 0.09 1.59
CA MET A 199 -7.38 0.24 2.43
C MET A 199 -8.54 -0.60 1.87
N LEU A 200 -9.52 -0.89 2.70
CA LEU A 200 -10.73 -1.55 2.26
C LEU A 200 -11.38 -0.72 1.14
N ARG A 201 -11.91 -1.42 0.15
CA ARG A 201 -12.61 -0.77 -0.98
C ARG A 201 -13.74 0.15 -0.50
N ASP A 202 -14.47 -0.27 0.52
CA ASP A 202 -15.57 0.51 1.07
C ASP A 202 -15.05 1.74 1.82
N SER A 203 -13.92 1.63 2.52
CA SER A 203 -13.24 2.76 3.15
C SER A 203 -12.75 3.77 2.13
N ASN A 204 -12.13 3.30 1.04
CA ASN A 204 -11.66 4.17 -0.05
C ASN A 204 -12.83 4.92 -0.73
N ARG A 205 -13.94 4.25 -0.93
CA ARG A 205 -15.15 4.84 -1.52
C ARG A 205 -15.84 5.82 -0.56
N LEU A 206 -15.89 5.49 0.73
CA LEU A 206 -16.43 6.36 1.74
C LEU A 206 -15.62 7.66 1.87
N GLN A 207 -14.30 7.55 1.80
CA GLN A 207 -13.39 8.68 1.83
C GLN A 207 -13.53 9.55 0.57
N ALA A 208 -13.63 8.95 -0.61
CA ALA A 208 -13.66 9.65 -1.91
C ALA A 208 -12.52 10.71 -2.01
N ASP A 209 -12.87 11.98 -2.23
CA ASP A 209 -11.92 13.10 -2.30
C ASP A 209 -11.78 13.88 -0.97
N LEU A 210 -12.22 13.29 0.14
CA LEU A 210 -12.09 13.88 1.47
C LEU A 210 -10.79 13.45 2.14
N THR A 211 -10.19 14.32 2.94
CA THR A 211 -9.22 13.89 3.94
C THR A 211 -9.92 13.05 5.01
N VAL A 212 -9.17 12.26 5.77
CA VAL A 212 -9.76 11.45 6.85
C VAL A 212 -10.49 12.34 7.87
N ASN A 213 -9.92 13.49 8.21
CA ASN A 213 -10.54 14.42 9.18
C ASN A 213 -11.86 15.00 8.63
N GLU A 214 -11.87 15.47 7.37
CA GLU A 214 -13.10 15.98 6.73
C GLU A 214 -14.21 14.91 6.69
N LEU A 215 -13.84 13.66 6.39
CA LEU A 215 -14.78 12.54 6.43
C LEU A 215 -15.36 12.33 7.83
N LEU A 216 -14.50 12.30 8.85
CA LEU A 216 -14.92 12.09 10.24
C LEU A 216 -15.82 13.23 10.73
N ASP A 217 -15.51 14.48 10.37
CA ASP A 217 -16.34 15.66 10.72
C ASP A 217 -17.73 15.58 10.07
N ILE A 218 -17.79 15.19 8.78
CA ILE A 218 -19.06 14.98 8.08
C ILE A 218 -19.86 13.85 8.75
N MET A 219 -19.23 12.73 9.07
CA MET A 219 -19.90 11.60 9.73
C MET A 219 -20.43 11.98 11.11
N ALA A 220 -19.64 12.70 11.92
CA ALA A 220 -20.04 13.19 13.23
C ALA A 220 -21.28 14.11 13.10
N GLY A 221 -21.24 15.07 12.17
CA GLY A 221 -22.37 15.96 11.94
C GLY A 221 -23.64 15.25 11.45
N ILE A 222 -23.50 14.19 10.63
CA ILE A 222 -24.65 13.36 10.23
C ILE A 222 -25.25 12.65 11.44
N LEU A 223 -24.43 11.99 12.25
CA LEU A 223 -24.87 11.25 13.43
C LEU A 223 -25.56 12.17 14.45
N GLU A 224 -25.03 13.39 14.63
CA GLU A 224 -25.65 14.41 15.49
C GLU A 224 -27.04 14.86 14.98
N ARG A 225 -27.16 15.25 13.71
CA ARG A 225 -28.43 15.65 13.08
C ARG A 225 -29.48 14.53 13.09
N GLN A 226 -29.04 13.28 12.98
CA GLN A 226 -29.92 12.11 13.07
C GLN A 226 -30.27 11.72 14.53
N ASN A 227 -29.75 12.43 15.53
CA ASN A 227 -29.87 12.06 16.94
C ASN A 227 -29.48 10.60 17.23
N TYR A 228 -28.50 10.06 16.44
CA TYR A 228 -28.15 8.63 16.43
C TYR A 228 -27.84 8.10 17.84
N TYR A 229 -27.03 8.82 18.61
CA TYR A 229 -26.63 8.41 19.97
C TYR A 229 -27.78 8.45 21.00
N LYS A 230 -28.81 9.25 20.76
CA LYS A 230 -30.02 9.29 21.64
C LYS A 230 -30.92 8.08 21.36
N THR A 231 -31.01 7.66 20.09
CA THR A 231 -31.88 6.55 19.67
C THR A 231 -31.21 5.18 19.73
N HIS A 232 -29.86 5.18 19.70
CA HIS A 232 -29.04 3.96 19.68
C HIS A 232 -28.03 4.00 20.85
N SER A 233 -28.54 4.14 22.09
CA SER A 233 -27.68 3.98 23.28
C SER A 233 -26.95 2.63 23.19
N ARG A 234 -25.63 2.65 23.26
CA ARG A 234 -24.84 1.43 23.31
C ARG A 234 -25.31 0.60 24.51
N LYS A 235 -25.91 -0.58 24.23
CA LYS A 235 -26.06 -1.62 25.24
C LYS A 235 -24.71 -2.20 25.60
#